data_f3162bf7540ac637f311aaed9d34c149
#
_entry.id   f3162bf7540ac637f311aaed9d34c149
#
_cell.length_a   1.000
_cell.length_b   1.000
_cell.length_c   1.000
_cell.angle_alpha   90.00
_cell.angle_beta   90.00
_cell.angle_gamma   90.00
#
_symmetry.space_group_name_H-M   'P 1'
#
loop_
_entity.id
_entity.type
_entity.pdbx_description
1 polymer ?
#
loop_
_entity_poly.entity_id
_entity_poly.type
_entity_poly.pdbx_seq_one_letter_code
_entity_poly.pdbx_strand_id
1 'polypeptide(L)'
;MDTVKILEVKQSIFASNDEQAEALRKELKKKKVFLLNLMSAPGSGKTTTLRRTIAALKDELRIGVMEADIDSDVDARAIAEPGTKAIQLHTGGMCHLDAEMTRQGLEGLGEDGLDLVVLENVGNLVCPAEFDTGAVKNAMILSVPEGHDKPLKYPLMFQVCDVVLVNKIDVLPYFDFDMDKCREYVAMRNPQAKVIPICARTGEGMDEWTAWLTEQGSQGQA
;
A
#
# COMPACT_ATOMS: atom_id res chain seq x y z
N MET A 1 -23.60 -22.42 -21.60
CA MET A 1 -22.86 -21.90 -20.43
C MET A 1 -23.30 -20.47 -20.24
N ASP A 2 -23.95 -20.21 -19.14
CA ASP A 2 -24.59 -18.93 -18.86
C ASP A 2 -23.55 -17.90 -18.40
N THR A 3 -23.00 -17.13 -19.34
CA THR A 3 -22.04 -16.05 -19.06
C THR A 3 -22.63 -14.97 -18.13
N VAL A 4 -23.95 -14.82 -18.12
CA VAL A 4 -24.69 -13.88 -17.25
C VAL A 4 -24.59 -14.29 -15.78
N LYS A 5 -24.66 -15.58 -15.48
CA LYS A 5 -24.58 -16.11 -14.11
C LYS A 5 -23.19 -15.92 -13.46
N ILE A 6 -22.13 -16.01 -14.27
CA ILE A 6 -20.75 -15.76 -13.82
C ILE A 6 -20.53 -14.27 -13.53
N LEU A 7 -21.10 -13.36 -14.35
CA LEU A 7 -21.06 -11.91 -14.13
C LEU A 7 -21.81 -11.49 -12.85
N GLU A 8 -22.98 -12.06 -12.57
CA GLU A 8 -23.74 -11.80 -11.35
C GLU A 8 -22.98 -12.25 -10.10
N VAL A 9 -22.35 -13.42 -10.13
CA VAL A 9 -21.53 -13.91 -9.00
C VAL A 9 -20.32 -13.02 -8.77
N LYS A 10 -19.61 -12.59 -9.80
CA LYS A 10 -18.46 -11.68 -9.69
C LYS A 10 -18.88 -10.33 -9.13
N GLN A 11 -19.94 -9.75 -9.63
CA GLN A 11 -20.47 -8.47 -9.16
C GLN A 11 -20.93 -8.56 -7.69
N SER A 12 -21.56 -9.65 -7.30
CA SER A 12 -21.98 -9.88 -5.91
C SER A 12 -20.78 -9.98 -4.96
N ILE A 13 -19.68 -10.62 -5.36
CA ILE A 13 -18.47 -10.72 -4.56
C ILE A 13 -17.83 -9.34 -4.36
N PHE A 14 -17.70 -8.54 -5.40
CA PHE A 14 -17.14 -7.19 -5.31
C PHE A 14 -18.04 -6.27 -4.46
N ALA A 15 -19.35 -6.26 -4.69
CA ALA A 15 -20.27 -5.45 -3.90
C ALA A 15 -20.21 -5.80 -2.41
N SER A 16 -20.13 -7.08 -2.05
CA SER A 16 -19.96 -7.51 -0.66
C SER A 16 -18.63 -7.06 -0.08
N ASN A 17 -17.55 -7.09 -0.85
CA ASN A 17 -16.25 -6.60 -0.40
C ASN A 17 -16.27 -5.08 -0.16
N ASP A 18 -16.88 -4.30 -1.04
CA ASP A 18 -16.98 -2.83 -0.90
C ASP A 18 -17.75 -2.44 0.36
N GLU A 19 -18.85 -3.15 0.67
CA GLU A 19 -19.60 -2.94 1.91
C GLU A 19 -18.77 -3.27 3.16
N GLN A 20 -17.99 -4.35 3.13
CA GLN A 20 -17.09 -4.75 4.21
C GLN A 20 -15.94 -3.75 4.37
N ALA A 21 -15.36 -3.27 3.28
CA ALA A 21 -14.30 -2.27 3.27
C ALA A 21 -14.78 -0.94 3.90
N GLU A 22 -15.98 -0.50 3.54
CA GLU A 22 -16.58 0.71 4.11
C GLU A 22 -16.89 0.55 5.61
N ALA A 23 -17.38 -0.63 6.02
CA ALA A 23 -17.61 -0.93 7.43
C ALA A 23 -16.30 -0.91 8.22
N LEU A 24 -15.23 -1.50 7.67
CA LEU A 24 -13.90 -1.52 8.27
C LEU A 24 -13.33 -0.10 8.44
N ARG A 25 -13.42 0.76 7.41
CA ARG A 25 -13.00 2.17 7.52
C ARG A 25 -13.72 2.92 8.65
N LYS A 26 -15.04 2.71 8.79
CA LYS A 26 -15.82 3.32 9.88
C LYS A 26 -15.40 2.83 11.27
N GLU A 27 -15.04 1.56 11.38
CA GLU A 27 -14.52 0.98 12.62
C GLU A 27 -13.16 1.57 12.99
N LEU A 28 -12.22 1.58 12.04
CA LEU A 28 -10.87 2.13 12.22
C LEU A 28 -10.91 3.63 12.55
N LYS A 29 -11.81 4.40 11.94
CA LYS A 29 -12.03 5.81 12.29
C LYS A 29 -12.46 5.98 13.75
N LYS A 30 -13.35 5.13 14.26
CA LYS A 30 -13.75 5.17 15.68
C LYS A 30 -12.59 4.82 16.63
N LYS A 31 -11.74 3.89 16.23
CA LYS A 31 -10.53 3.49 16.96
C LYS A 31 -9.37 4.48 16.80
N LYS A 32 -9.49 5.45 15.88
CA LYS A 32 -8.44 6.40 15.49
C LYS A 32 -7.18 5.73 14.94
N VAL A 33 -7.36 4.63 14.23
CA VAL A 33 -6.30 3.89 13.54
C VAL A 33 -6.28 4.29 12.07
N PHE A 34 -5.14 4.76 11.59
CA PHE A 34 -4.93 5.04 10.17
C PHE A 34 -4.37 3.80 9.49
N LEU A 35 -5.14 3.21 8.57
CA LEU A 35 -4.71 2.06 7.77
C LEU A 35 -4.24 2.53 6.39
N LEU A 36 -2.99 2.24 6.06
CA LEU A 36 -2.37 2.45 4.76
C LEU A 36 -2.23 1.12 4.02
N ASN A 37 -2.70 1.03 2.79
CA ASN A 37 -2.41 -0.08 1.89
C ASN A 37 -1.19 0.27 1.03
N LEU A 38 -0.09 -0.49 1.15
CA LEU A 38 1.15 -0.29 0.43
C LEU A 38 1.31 -1.34 -0.68
N MET A 39 1.23 -0.91 -1.92
CA MET A 39 1.24 -1.76 -3.11
C MET A 39 2.49 -1.54 -3.96
N SER A 40 2.90 -2.55 -4.71
CA SER A 40 3.98 -2.44 -5.70
C SER A 40 4.15 -3.70 -6.55
N ALA A 41 5.02 -3.61 -7.55
CA ALA A 41 5.61 -4.81 -8.17
C ALA A 41 6.64 -5.47 -7.22
N PRO A 42 6.94 -6.75 -7.42
CA PRO A 42 8.06 -7.41 -6.75
C PRO A 42 9.37 -6.67 -7.01
N GLY A 43 10.22 -6.56 -5.98
CA GLY A 43 11.54 -5.95 -6.10
C GLY A 43 11.56 -4.41 -6.23
N SER A 44 10.43 -3.72 -6.12
CA SER A 44 10.37 -2.24 -6.13
C SER A 44 10.98 -1.57 -4.90
N GLY A 45 11.17 -2.33 -3.80
CA GLY A 45 11.76 -1.85 -2.55
C GLY A 45 10.74 -1.56 -1.45
N LYS A 46 9.59 -2.27 -1.42
CA LYS A 46 8.58 -2.15 -0.34
C LYS A 46 9.17 -2.26 1.04
N THR A 47 9.77 -3.40 1.37
CA THR A 47 10.35 -3.70 2.68
C THR A 47 11.37 -2.66 3.11
N THR A 48 12.26 -2.19 2.19
CA THR A 48 13.24 -1.15 2.50
C THR A 48 12.55 0.19 2.79
N THR A 49 11.55 0.57 2.01
CA THR A 49 10.77 1.79 2.21
C THR A 49 10.02 1.73 3.55
N LEU A 50 9.38 0.61 3.85
CA LEU A 50 8.63 0.42 5.08
C LEU A 50 9.55 0.49 6.32
N ARG A 51 10.70 -0.18 6.30
CA ARG A 51 11.70 -0.09 7.39
C ARG A 51 12.17 1.34 7.64
N ARG A 52 12.44 2.11 6.57
CA ARG A 52 12.80 3.53 6.70
C ARG A 52 11.65 4.36 7.28
N THR A 53 10.43 4.10 6.84
CA THR A 53 9.24 4.78 7.35
C THR A 53 9.06 4.52 8.85
N ILE A 54 9.17 3.27 9.27
CA ILE A 54 9.09 2.88 10.68
C ILE A 54 10.19 3.57 11.49
N ALA A 55 11.44 3.49 11.03
CA ALA A 55 12.57 4.10 11.73
C ALA A 55 12.40 5.62 11.91
N ALA A 56 11.76 6.30 10.97
CA ALA A 56 11.50 7.74 11.04
C ALA A 56 10.35 8.10 11.98
N LEU A 57 9.32 7.25 12.11
CA LEU A 57 8.06 7.60 12.79
C LEU A 57 7.84 6.86 14.12
N LYS A 58 8.63 5.86 14.48
CA LYS A 58 8.41 4.99 15.66
C LYS A 58 8.43 5.71 17.01
N ASP A 59 9.11 6.85 17.09
CA ASP A 59 9.19 7.65 18.32
C ASP A 59 7.97 8.59 18.47
N GLU A 60 7.19 8.78 17.40
CA GLU A 60 6.02 9.65 17.35
C GLU A 60 4.71 8.86 17.26
N LEU A 61 4.71 7.71 16.56
CA LEU A 61 3.54 6.90 16.27
C LEU A 61 3.73 5.44 16.73
N ARG A 62 2.66 4.86 17.26
CA ARG A 62 2.56 3.43 17.55
C ARG A 62 2.19 2.71 16.24
N ILE A 63 3.16 2.00 15.67
CA ILE A 63 3.04 1.44 14.32
C ILE A 63 2.82 -0.07 14.39
N GLY A 64 1.88 -0.55 13.60
CA GLY A 64 1.68 -1.97 13.29
C GLY A 64 1.91 -2.25 11.80
N VAL A 65 2.37 -3.44 11.47
CA VAL A 65 2.57 -3.90 10.11
C VAL A 65 1.90 -5.24 9.89
N MET A 66 1.12 -5.31 8.84
CA MET A 66 0.58 -6.56 8.30
C MET A 66 1.27 -6.81 6.96
N GLU A 67 2.02 -7.88 6.86
CA GLU A 67 2.73 -8.27 5.64
C GLU A 67 2.01 -9.41 4.95
N ALA A 68 1.63 -9.22 3.70
CA ALA A 68 1.04 -10.24 2.88
C ALA A 68 2.06 -10.84 1.94
N ASP A 69 2.38 -12.11 2.15
CA ASP A 69 3.17 -12.90 1.21
C ASP A 69 2.46 -14.21 0.88
N ILE A 70 2.83 -14.76 -0.28
CA ILE A 70 2.24 -16.01 -0.78
C ILE A 70 2.76 -17.19 0.06
N ASP A 71 4.04 -17.17 0.52
CA ASP A 71 4.65 -18.33 1.18
C ASP A 71 5.98 -18.08 1.94
N SER A 72 6.35 -16.83 2.28
CA SER A 72 7.64 -16.51 2.92
C SER A 72 7.47 -15.72 4.22
N ASP A 73 8.24 -16.06 5.26
CA ASP A 73 8.30 -15.35 6.54
C ASP A 73 9.56 -14.44 6.67
N VAL A 74 10.33 -14.30 5.60
CA VAL A 74 11.65 -13.64 5.64
C VAL A 74 11.50 -12.13 5.85
N ASP A 75 10.51 -11.51 5.23
CA ASP A 75 10.33 -10.06 5.25
C ASP A 75 9.66 -9.59 6.55
N ALA A 76 8.71 -10.34 7.12
CA ALA A 76 8.12 -10.01 8.42
C ALA A 76 9.17 -9.96 9.55
N ARG A 77 10.16 -10.85 9.53
CA ARG A 77 11.28 -10.82 10.48
C ARG A 77 12.20 -9.62 10.28
N ALA A 78 12.32 -9.13 9.04
CA ALA A 78 13.13 -7.97 8.71
C ALA A 78 12.50 -6.65 9.18
N ILE A 79 11.17 -6.63 9.36
CA ILE A 79 10.38 -5.45 9.77
C ILE A 79 10.22 -5.38 11.30
N ALA A 80 10.36 -6.51 12.01
CA ALA A 80 10.22 -6.59 13.46
C ALA A 80 11.35 -5.82 14.19
N GLU A 81 11.28 -4.49 14.16
CA GLU A 81 12.11 -3.64 15.01
C GLU A 81 11.49 -3.51 16.43
N PRO A 82 12.31 -3.25 17.47
CA PRO A 82 11.80 -3.02 18.82
C PRO A 82 10.74 -1.90 18.84
N GLY A 83 9.54 -2.22 19.32
CA GLY A 83 8.43 -1.28 19.43
C GLY A 83 7.41 -1.32 18.28
N THR A 84 7.66 -2.10 17.23
CA THR A 84 6.71 -2.29 16.12
C THR A 84 6.03 -3.64 16.26
N LYS A 85 4.69 -3.67 16.20
CA LYS A 85 3.94 -4.93 16.07
C LYS A 85 3.97 -5.35 14.60
N ALA A 86 4.30 -6.59 14.33
CA ALA A 86 4.26 -7.15 12.97
C ALA A 86 3.57 -8.51 12.97
N ILE A 87 2.76 -8.74 11.93
CA ILE A 87 2.12 -10.03 11.66
C ILE A 87 2.26 -10.35 10.18
N GLN A 88 2.43 -11.61 9.88
CA GLN A 88 2.41 -12.11 8.51
C GLN A 88 1.06 -12.72 8.18
N LEU A 89 0.53 -12.37 7.00
CA LEU A 89 -0.71 -12.89 6.45
C LEU A 89 -0.39 -13.87 5.31
N HIS A 90 -0.70 -15.14 5.51
CA HIS A 90 -0.64 -16.12 4.43
C HIS A 90 -1.92 -16.06 3.62
N THR A 91 -1.81 -15.66 2.36
CA THR A 91 -2.99 -15.49 1.49
C THR A 91 -3.56 -16.80 0.93
N GLY A 92 -2.91 -17.95 1.23
CA GLY A 92 -3.33 -19.24 0.71
C GLY A 92 -3.23 -19.35 -0.82
N GLY A 93 -2.28 -18.63 -1.42
CA GLY A 93 -2.04 -18.59 -2.86
C GLY A 93 -2.81 -17.51 -3.61
N MET A 94 -3.56 -16.65 -2.91
CA MET A 94 -4.21 -15.48 -3.54
C MET A 94 -3.20 -14.37 -3.77
N CYS A 95 -3.35 -13.66 -4.89
CA CYS A 95 -2.45 -12.58 -5.32
C CYS A 95 -2.89 -11.18 -4.84
N HIS A 96 -3.81 -11.10 -3.88
CA HIS A 96 -4.34 -9.87 -3.32
C HIS A 96 -4.89 -10.12 -1.91
N LEU A 97 -5.18 -9.04 -1.22
CA LEU A 97 -5.98 -9.02 0.00
C LEU A 97 -7.29 -8.26 -0.25
N ASP A 98 -8.36 -8.72 0.38
CA ASP A 98 -9.66 -8.06 0.44
C ASP A 98 -9.92 -7.47 1.84
N ALA A 99 -11.11 -6.88 2.03
CA ALA A 99 -11.47 -6.24 3.30
C ALA A 99 -11.61 -7.23 4.45
N GLU A 100 -12.10 -8.45 4.20
CA GLU A 100 -12.27 -9.47 5.24
C GLU A 100 -10.90 -10.03 5.68
N MET A 101 -10.00 -10.31 4.73
CA MET A 101 -8.63 -10.72 5.04
C MET A 101 -7.88 -9.64 5.82
N THR A 102 -8.09 -8.36 5.46
CA THR A 102 -7.53 -7.22 6.17
C THR A 102 -8.07 -7.14 7.60
N ARG A 103 -9.37 -7.36 7.81
CA ARG A 103 -9.98 -7.41 9.15
C ARG A 103 -9.37 -8.51 10.02
N GLN A 104 -9.25 -9.73 9.48
CA GLN A 104 -8.61 -10.85 10.19
C GLN A 104 -7.16 -10.54 10.55
N GLY A 105 -6.43 -9.87 9.65
CA GLY A 105 -5.08 -9.40 9.91
C GLY A 105 -5.00 -8.39 11.05
N LEU A 106 -5.89 -7.41 11.08
CA LEU A 106 -5.98 -6.43 12.15
C LEU A 106 -6.30 -7.07 13.51
N GLU A 107 -7.28 -7.96 13.55
CA GLU A 107 -7.60 -8.73 14.77
C GLU A 107 -6.40 -9.55 15.27
N GLY A 108 -5.69 -10.21 14.35
CA GLY A 108 -4.48 -10.97 14.68
C GLY A 108 -3.32 -10.10 15.15
N LEU A 109 -3.17 -8.89 14.62
CA LEU A 109 -2.17 -7.90 15.01
C LEU A 109 -2.48 -7.29 16.39
N GLY A 110 -3.77 -7.18 16.73
CA GLY A 110 -4.23 -6.43 17.90
C GLY A 110 -4.01 -4.94 17.70
N GLU A 111 -4.82 -4.35 16.82
CA GLU A 111 -4.69 -2.96 16.38
C GLU A 111 -5.04 -1.92 17.43
N ASP A 112 -5.68 -2.32 18.56
CA ASP A 112 -6.06 -1.40 19.62
C ASP A 112 -4.86 -0.65 20.18
N GLY A 113 -4.97 0.67 20.15
CA GLY A 113 -3.93 1.57 20.62
C GLY A 113 -2.81 1.82 19.62
N LEU A 114 -2.91 1.33 18.38
CA LEU A 114 -2.03 1.75 17.29
C LEU A 114 -2.52 3.06 16.65
N ASP A 115 -1.59 3.86 16.14
CA ASP A 115 -1.89 5.11 15.44
C ASP A 115 -1.86 4.90 13.92
N LEU A 116 -0.92 4.07 13.45
CA LEU A 116 -0.72 3.71 12.05
C LEU A 116 -0.63 2.18 11.90
N VAL A 117 -1.37 1.64 10.97
CA VAL A 117 -1.17 0.27 10.48
C VAL A 117 -0.82 0.32 9.00
N VAL A 118 0.27 -0.32 8.60
CA VAL A 118 0.63 -0.49 7.20
C VAL A 118 0.32 -1.92 6.79
N LEU A 119 -0.54 -2.06 5.79
CA LEU A 119 -0.77 -3.30 5.07
C LEU A 119 0.19 -3.36 3.90
N GLU A 120 1.27 -4.13 3.99
CA GLU A 120 2.13 -4.45 2.86
C GLU A 120 1.42 -5.52 2.00
N ASN A 121 0.84 -5.09 0.89
CA ASN A 121 0.08 -5.97 0.00
C ASN A 121 1.01 -6.85 -0.85
N VAL A 122 0.48 -7.95 -1.37
CA VAL A 122 1.20 -8.86 -2.27
C VAL A 122 1.83 -8.10 -3.43
N GLY A 123 3.06 -8.46 -3.79
CA GLY A 123 3.79 -7.86 -4.91
C GLY A 123 3.13 -8.15 -6.27
N ASN A 124 2.18 -7.30 -6.67
CA ASN A 124 1.40 -7.44 -7.90
C ASN A 124 0.81 -6.08 -8.31
N LEU A 125 0.74 -5.78 -9.61
CA LEU A 125 0.21 -4.52 -10.14
C LEU A 125 -1.22 -4.62 -10.67
N VAL A 126 -1.85 -5.79 -10.61
CA VAL A 126 -3.20 -6.01 -11.16
C VAL A 126 -4.18 -6.30 -10.02
N CYS A 127 -4.08 -7.47 -9.40
CA CYS A 127 -5.07 -7.94 -8.44
C CYS A 127 -5.26 -7.01 -7.22
N PRO A 128 -4.20 -6.45 -6.58
CA PRO A 128 -4.38 -5.57 -5.43
C PRO A 128 -5.13 -4.26 -5.75
N ALA A 129 -5.19 -3.86 -7.02
CA ALA A 129 -5.94 -2.68 -7.44
C ALA A 129 -7.44 -2.95 -7.64
N GLU A 130 -7.84 -4.23 -7.78
CA GLU A 130 -9.23 -4.63 -8.02
C GLU A 130 -10.05 -4.77 -6.73
N PHE A 131 -9.39 -4.97 -5.57
CA PHE A 131 -10.05 -5.24 -4.30
C PHE A 131 -9.77 -4.14 -3.29
N ASP A 132 -10.86 -3.56 -2.76
CA ASP A 132 -10.77 -2.61 -1.66
C ASP A 132 -10.44 -3.34 -0.36
N THR A 133 -9.33 -2.99 0.27
CA THR A 133 -8.87 -3.57 1.53
C THR A 133 -9.48 -2.92 2.77
N GLY A 134 -10.28 -1.87 2.61
CA GLY A 134 -10.75 -1.04 3.72
C GLY A 134 -9.71 -0.03 4.23
N ALA A 135 -8.58 0.11 3.55
CA ALA A 135 -7.58 1.13 3.88
C ALA A 135 -8.12 2.56 3.67
N VAL A 136 -7.62 3.50 4.47
CA VAL A 136 -7.97 4.92 4.36
C VAL A 136 -7.27 5.54 3.17
N LYS A 137 -6.03 5.11 2.91
CA LYS A 137 -5.20 5.59 1.80
C LYS A 137 -4.45 4.43 1.12
N ASN A 138 -4.22 4.59 -0.16
CA ASN A 138 -3.45 3.68 -0.99
C ASN A 138 -2.14 4.34 -1.44
N ALA A 139 -1.00 3.75 -1.09
CA ALA A 139 0.31 4.13 -1.58
C ALA A 139 0.84 3.06 -2.56
N MET A 140 1.47 3.50 -3.63
CA MET A 140 2.10 2.61 -4.61
C MET A 140 3.57 2.96 -4.74
N ILE A 141 4.45 1.95 -4.73
CA ILE A 141 5.88 2.11 -5.02
C ILE A 141 6.16 1.67 -6.45
N LEU A 142 6.63 2.61 -7.26
CA LEU A 142 7.18 2.39 -8.59
C LEU A 142 8.69 2.60 -8.53
N SER A 143 9.50 1.62 -8.92
CA SER A 143 10.95 1.83 -8.96
C SER A 143 11.43 2.29 -10.34
N VAL A 144 12.48 3.11 -10.38
CA VAL A 144 13.09 3.62 -11.62
C VAL A 144 13.36 2.51 -12.65
N PRO A 145 13.92 1.33 -12.28
CA PRO A 145 14.16 0.25 -13.25
C PRO A 145 12.90 -0.32 -13.92
N GLU A 146 11.71 -0.08 -13.36
CA GLU A 146 10.46 -0.58 -13.94
C GLU A 146 9.96 0.25 -15.13
N GLY A 147 10.44 1.48 -15.28
CA GLY A 147 10.08 2.41 -16.35
C GLY A 147 8.93 3.36 -16.00
N HIS A 148 9.02 4.58 -16.55
CA HIS A 148 8.06 5.66 -16.32
C HIS A 148 6.70 5.45 -17.00
N ASP A 149 6.60 4.43 -17.89
CA ASP A 149 5.38 4.10 -18.65
C ASP A 149 4.44 3.12 -17.93
N LYS A 150 4.77 2.67 -16.71
CA LYS A 150 3.92 1.79 -15.91
C LYS A 150 2.49 2.30 -15.71
N PRO A 151 2.24 3.61 -15.51
CA PRO A 151 0.86 4.10 -15.38
C PRO A 151 0.02 3.89 -16.64
N LEU A 152 0.64 3.77 -17.81
CA LEU A 152 -0.05 3.47 -19.06
C LEU A 152 -0.38 1.98 -19.18
N LYS A 153 0.48 1.11 -18.64
CA LYS A 153 0.34 -0.36 -18.70
C LYS A 153 -0.59 -0.93 -17.63
N TYR A 154 -0.64 -0.29 -16.46
CA TYR A 154 -1.42 -0.73 -15.30
C TYR A 154 -2.35 0.41 -14.81
N PRO A 155 -3.28 0.88 -15.63
CA PRO A 155 -4.03 2.10 -15.36
C PRO A 155 -4.83 2.06 -14.06
N LEU A 156 -5.43 0.91 -13.71
CA LEU A 156 -6.24 0.78 -12.49
C LEU A 156 -5.39 0.98 -11.22
N MET A 157 -4.18 0.40 -11.17
CA MET A 157 -3.27 0.55 -10.04
C MET A 157 -3.00 2.03 -9.73
N PHE A 158 -2.73 2.83 -10.76
CA PHE A 158 -2.46 4.27 -10.57
C PHE A 158 -3.73 5.10 -10.39
N GLN A 159 -4.89 4.59 -10.80
CA GLN A 159 -6.18 5.26 -10.57
C GLN A 159 -6.61 5.20 -9.10
N VAL A 160 -6.32 4.09 -8.40
CA VAL A 160 -6.73 3.89 -7.01
C VAL A 160 -5.74 4.43 -5.99
N CYS A 161 -4.54 4.86 -6.41
CA CYS A 161 -3.50 5.34 -5.51
C CYS A 161 -3.68 6.81 -5.14
N ASP A 162 -3.52 7.14 -3.86
CA ASP A 162 -3.44 8.53 -3.36
C ASP A 162 -2.03 9.11 -3.51
N VAL A 163 -1.02 8.24 -3.46
CA VAL A 163 0.39 8.61 -3.61
C VAL A 163 1.17 7.54 -4.35
N VAL A 164 2.07 7.99 -5.21
CA VAL A 164 3.04 7.16 -5.94
C VAL A 164 4.44 7.54 -5.48
N LEU A 165 5.14 6.60 -4.85
CA LEU A 165 6.55 6.76 -4.47
C LEU A 165 7.41 6.25 -5.62
N VAL A 166 8.14 7.14 -6.30
CA VAL A 166 9.11 6.74 -7.32
C VAL A 166 10.43 6.44 -6.63
N ASN A 167 10.67 5.16 -6.36
CA ASN A 167 11.82 4.69 -5.59
C ASN A 167 13.05 4.41 -6.46
N LYS A 168 14.21 4.34 -5.81
CA LYS A 168 15.53 4.09 -6.43
C LYS A 168 15.96 5.22 -7.36
N ILE A 169 15.69 6.48 -6.98
CA ILE A 169 16.12 7.64 -7.79
C ILE A 169 17.64 7.76 -7.92
N ASP A 170 18.39 7.11 -7.03
CA ASP A 170 19.86 7.00 -7.09
C ASP A 170 20.37 6.29 -8.35
N VAL A 171 19.54 5.51 -9.03
CA VAL A 171 19.90 4.85 -10.28
C VAL A 171 19.37 5.55 -11.53
N LEU A 172 18.71 6.70 -11.41
CA LEU A 172 18.21 7.49 -12.56
C LEU A 172 19.25 7.67 -13.68
N PRO A 173 20.55 7.97 -13.40
CA PRO A 173 21.53 8.14 -14.45
C PRO A 173 21.78 6.90 -15.33
N TYR A 174 21.34 5.73 -14.90
CA TYR A 174 21.60 4.44 -15.56
C TYR A 174 20.39 3.88 -16.29
N PHE A 175 19.22 4.55 -16.18
CA PHE A 175 17.97 4.09 -16.78
C PHE A 175 17.32 5.19 -17.63
N ASP A 176 16.63 4.77 -18.68
CA ASP A 176 15.77 5.67 -19.45
C ASP A 176 14.45 5.89 -18.69
N PHE A 177 14.52 6.73 -17.66
CA PHE A 177 13.38 7.09 -16.84
C PHE A 177 13.20 8.62 -16.83
N ASP A 178 12.07 9.06 -17.38
CA ASP A 178 11.67 10.47 -17.44
C ASP A 178 10.66 10.75 -16.32
N MET A 179 11.10 11.52 -15.31
CA MET A 179 10.27 11.84 -14.14
C MET A 179 9.06 12.71 -14.51
N ASP A 180 9.20 13.60 -15.45
CA ASP A 180 8.10 14.50 -15.85
C ASP A 180 7.04 13.75 -16.63
N LYS A 181 7.43 12.83 -17.51
CA LYS A 181 6.49 11.88 -18.15
C LYS A 181 5.82 10.97 -17.14
N CYS A 182 6.56 10.48 -16.15
CA CYS A 182 5.96 9.68 -15.09
C CYS A 182 4.84 10.45 -14.37
N ARG A 183 5.09 11.69 -13.98
CA ARG A 183 4.08 12.57 -13.37
C ARG A 183 2.88 12.81 -14.29
N GLU A 184 3.13 13.09 -15.56
CA GLU A 184 2.07 13.26 -16.56
C GLU A 184 1.20 12.00 -16.66
N TYR A 185 1.80 10.82 -16.78
CA TYR A 185 1.07 9.55 -16.91
C TYR A 185 0.30 9.16 -15.65
N VAL A 186 0.85 9.46 -14.47
CA VAL A 186 0.10 9.30 -13.21
C VAL A 186 -1.09 10.26 -13.18
N ALA A 187 -0.89 11.53 -13.52
CA ALA A 187 -1.96 12.53 -13.54
C ALA A 187 -3.09 12.20 -14.53
N MET A 188 -2.76 11.54 -15.66
CA MET A 188 -3.77 11.02 -16.59
C MET A 188 -4.69 9.96 -15.96
N ARG A 189 -4.23 9.24 -14.94
CA ARG A 189 -5.01 8.19 -14.24
C ARG A 189 -5.70 8.73 -13.00
N ASN A 190 -4.95 9.49 -12.20
CA ASN A 190 -5.47 10.14 -11.00
C ASN A 190 -4.79 11.51 -10.82
N PRO A 191 -5.45 12.61 -11.22
CA PRO A 191 -4.88 13.95 -11.07
C PRO A 191 -4.72 14.39 -9.61
N GLN A 192 -5.30 13.68 -8.64
CA GLN A 192 -5.16 13.94 -7.20
C GLN A 192 -4.00 13.18 -6.58
N ALA A 193 -3.45 12.18 -7.26
CA ALA A 193 -2.35 11.38 -6.74
C ALA A 193 -1.06 12.22 -6.65
N LYS A 194 -0.44 12.21 -5.47
CA LYS A 194 0.87 12.85 -5.27
C LYS A 194 1.98 11.94 -5.78
N VAL A 195 2.98 12.49 -6.47
CA VAL A 195 4.17 11.74 -6.92
C VAL A 195 5.39 12.24 -6.14
N ILE A 196 5.97 11.36 -5.33
CA ILE A 196 7.12 11.65 -4.45
C ILE A 196 8.33 10.82 -4.90
N PRO A 197 9.40 11.43 -5.42
CA PRO A 197 10.64 10.74 -5.69
C PRO A 197 11.36 10.39 -4.40
N ILE A 198 11.80 9.13 -4.24
CA ILE A 198 12.51 8.67 -3.05
C ILE A 198 13.69 7.77 -3.40
N CYS A 199 14.64 7.70 -2.50
CA CYS A 199 15.58 6.59 -2.41
C CYS A 199 15.54 5.98 -1.02
N ALA A 200 14.80 4.89 -0.84
CA ALA A 200 14.69 4.23 0.45
C ALA A 200 16.05 3.76 1.01
N ARG A 201 17.03 3.48 0.14
CA ARG A 201 18.37 3.08 0.54
C ARG A 201 19.16 4.22 1.18
N THR A 202 19.14 5.42 0.59
CA THR A 202 19.91 6.59 1.06
C THR A 202 19.13 7.45 2.05
N GLY A 203 17.80 7.43 1.98
CA GLY A 203 16.90 8.30 2.74
C GLY A 203 16.45 9.54 1.99
N GLU A 204 16.95 9.80 0.77
CA GLU A 204 16.55 10.93 -0.04
C GLU A 204 15.05 10.89 -0.33
N GLY A 205 14.35 12.04 -0.16
CA GLY A 205 12.92 12.19 -0.36
C GLY A 205 12.03 11.53 0.71
N MET A 206 12.60 10.81 1.69
CA MET A 206 11.81 10.14 2.72
C MET A 206 11.12 11.12 3.67
N ASP A 207 11.67 12.31 3.86
CA ASP A 207 11.04 13.34 4.70
C ASP A 207 9.72 13.83 4.10
N GLU A 208 9.65 14.00 2.77
CA GLU A 208 8.40 14.37 2.10
C GLU A 208 7.35 13.26 2.20
N TRP A 209 7.78 12.02 2.08
CA TRP A 209 6.91 10.86 2.25
C TRP A 209 6.35 10.75 3.67
N THR A 210 7.20 10.83 4.69
CA THR A 210 6.77 10.72 6.09
C THR A 210 5.91 11.90 6.52
N ALA A 211 6.20 13.12 6.06
CA ALA A 211 5.35 14.29 6.28
C ALA A 211 3.96 14.09 5.67
N TRP A 212 3.86 13.60 4.43
CA TRP A 212 2.58 13.28 3.80
C TRP A 212 1.80 12.26 4.61
N LEU A 213 2.47 11.17 5.04
CA LEU A 213 1.83 10.10 5.81
C LEU A 213 1.28 10.61 7.15
N THR A 214 2.04 11.42 7.87
CA THR A 214 1.62 12.02 9.15
C THR A 214 0.44 12.98 8.96
N GLU A 215 0.46 13.79 7.89
CA GLU A 215 -0.65 14.68 7.55
C GLU A 215 -1.94 13.89 7.28
N GLN A 216 -1.88 12.82 6.47
CA GLN A 216 -3.05 12.00 6.17
C GLN A 216 -3.58 11.28 7.42
N GLY A 217 -2.69 10.78 8.27
CA GLY A 217 -3.07 10.16 9.55
C GLY A 217 -3.82 11.12 10.45
N SER A 218 -3.36 12.36 10.54
CA SER A 218 -4.01 13.41 11.36
C SER A 218 -5.39 13.81 10.82
N GLN A 219 -5.55 13.90 9.49
CA GLN A 219 -6.83 14.23 8.85
C GLN A 219 -7.84 13.09 8.96
N GLY A 220 -7.39 11.82 8.89
CA GLY A 220 -8.25 10.65 9.03
C GLY A 220 -8.83 10.47 10.45
N GLN A 221 -8.24 11.13 11.44
CA GLN A 221 -8.65 11.06 12.86
C GLN A 221 -9.61 12.20 13.26
N ALA A 222 -9.76 13.24 12.46
CA ALA A 222 -10.71 14.33 12.63
C ALA A 222 -12.07 13.94 12.07
#